data_0a526a9a16ec14790738ecc421c93e57
#
_entry.id   0a526a9a16ec14790738ecc421c93e57
#
_cell.length_a   1.000
_cell.length_b   1.000
_cell.length_c   1.000
_cell.angle_alpha   90.00
_cell.angle_beta   90.00
_cell.angle_gamma   90.00
#
_symmetry.space_group_name_H-M   'P 1'
#
loop_
_entity.id
_entity.type
_entity.pdbx_description
1 polymer ?
#
loop_
_entity_poly.entity_id
_entity_poly.type
_entity_poly.pdbx_seq_one_letter_code
_entity_poly.pdbx_strand_id
1 'polypeptide(L)'
;MPIHINLLNESLVAEDMRRRDPVKRAAFIGFFLVALSLVWFSSDWLEFKLTQQKKEQVDIEIDSHTNEYSQVQSNLKKIADSQHRLDALLQLNTNRFLQGNLLNALQQTYVPHVQLLRLRLDQAFVYKEGTPDKTNSYGTVAGRPATSTQHTTLTVDAKDTSPSPGDQVNHYKEAIARQDFFKSGLDLTNGIKLSTLSSPQIGVDGKSFVQFTLECRFADKTR
;
A
#
# COMPACT_ATOMS: atom_id res chain seq x y z
N MET A 1 13.42 -127.35 16.45
CA MET A 1 12.99 -126.06 16.97
C MET A 1 12.60 -125.19 15.70
N PRO A 2 11.36 -124.80 15.54
CA PRO A 2 10.99 -123.97 14.44
C PRO A 2 11.39 -122.51 14.74
N ILE A 3 12.13 -121.86 13.81
CA ILE A 3 12.52 -120.43 13.87
C ILE A 3 11.26 -119.64 13.37
N HIS A 4 10.65 -118.87 14.28
CA HIS A 4 9.62 -117.93 13.93
C HIS A 4 10.26 -116.64 13.50
N ILE A 5 10.32 -116.38 12.22
CA ILE A 5 10.75 -115.11 11.68
C ILE A 5 9.53 -114.19 11.72
N ASN A 6 9.61 -113.14 12.59
CA ASN A 6 8.57 -112.11 12.72
C ASN A 6 8.71 -111.04 11.62
N LEU A 7 8.18 -111.25 10.49
CA LEU A 7 8.18 -110.33 9.32
C LEU A 7 7.45 -108.98 9.54
N LEU A 8 6.65 -108.91 10.63
CA LEU A 8 5.93 -107.66 11.01
C LEU A 8 6.84 -106.67 11.72
N ASN A 9 7.93 -107.11 12.30
CA ASN A 9 8.84 -106.25 13.05
C ASN A 9 9.67 -105.36 12.12
N GLU A 10 10.05 -105.83 10.93
CA GLU A 10 10.76 -105.08 9.94
C GLU A 10 9.94 -103.94 9.36
N SER A 11 8.62 -104.21 9.10
CA SER A 11 7.74 -103.18 8.56
C SER A 11 7.47 -102.03 9.58
N LEU A 12 7.30 -102.40 10.88
CA LEU A 12 7.11 -101.44 11.94
C LEU A 12 8.40 -100.59 12.24
N VAL A 13 9.57 -101.20 12.17
CA VAL A 13 10.85 -100.47 12.31
C VAL A 13 11.07 -99.58 11.10
N ALA A 14 10.77 -99.97 9.92
CA ALA A 14 10.85 -99.15 8.71
C ALA A 14 9.86 -98.00 8.75
N GLU A 15 8.69 -98.16 9.32
CA GLU A 15 7.67 -97.08 9.47
C GLU A 15 8.03 -96.14 10.57
N ASP A 16 8.66 -96.61 11.68
CA ASP A 16 9.18 -95.74 12.76
C ASP A 16 10.43 -94.91 12.31
N MET A 17 11.33 -95.50 11.49
CA MET A 17 12.43 -94.78 10.87
C MET A 17 11.94 -93.69 9.90
N ARG A 18 10.86 -94.02 9.11
CA ARG A 18 10.24 -93.01 8.22
C ARG A 18 9.59 -91.84 8.97
N ARG A 19 9.01 -92.12 10.17
CA ARG A 19 8.42 -91.07 11.02
C ARG A 19 9.49 -90.24 11.77
N ARG A 20 10.67 -90.81 11.99
CA ARG A 20 11.78 -90.12 12.65
C ARG A 20 12.82 -89.56 11.72
N ASP A 21 12.49 -89.50 10.42
CA ASP A 21 13.41 -88.93 9.38
C ASP A 21 13.81 -87.54 9.72
N PRO A 22 15.04 -87.33 10.20
CA PRO A 22 15.49 -85.99 10.68
C PRO A 22 15.52 -84.94 9.54
N VAL A 23 15.69 -85.44 8.30
CA VAL A 23 15.73 -84.59 7.10
C VAL A 23 14.35 -83.98 6.84
N LYS A 24 13.29 -84.71 7.00
CA LYS A 24 11.87 -84.23 6.80
C LYS A 24 11.53 -83.20 7.89
N ARG A 25 11.95 -83.44 9.16
CA ARG A 25 11.78 -82.42 10.24
C ARG A 25 12.55 -81.17 10.00
N ALA A 26 13.82 -81.28 9.59
CA ALA A 26 14.66 -80.12 9.23
C ALA A 26 14.07 -79.33 8.05
N ALA A 27 13.55 -80.06 7.03
CA ALA A 27 12.88 -79.39 5.89
C ALA A 27 11.61 -78.66 6.31
N PHE A 28 10.78 -79.23 7.19
CA PHE A 28 9.58 -78.56 7.73
C PHE A 28 9.92 -77.36 8.56
N ILE A 29 10.92 -77.43 9.43
CA ILE A 29 11.38 -76.29 10.22
C ILE A 29 11.94 -75.18 9.30
N GLY A 30 12.76 -75.55 8.32
CA GLY A 30 13.27 -74.60 7.33
C GLY A 30 12.15 -73.91 6.54
N PHE A 31 11.18 -74.64 6.07
CA PHE A 31 10.02 -74.09 5.38
C PHE A 31 9.19 -73.16 6.27
N PHE A 32 8.98 -73.54 7.53
CA PHE A 32 8.26 -72.69 8.50
C PHE A 32 9.00 -71.41 8.80
N LEU A 33 10.33 -71.41 8.94
CA LEU A 33 11.16 -70.20 9.15
C LEU A 33 11.10 -69.26 7.91
N VAL A 34 11.16 -69.85 6.70
CA VAL A 34 11.00 -69.07 5.46
C VAL A 34 9.59 -68.43 5.36
N ALA A 35 8.53 -69.19 5.67
CA ALA A 35 7.17 -68.69 5.68
C ALA A 35 7.01 -67.53 6.70
N LEU A 36 7.60 -67.67 7.90
CA LEU A 36 7.55 -66.65 8.95
C LEU A 36 8.29 -65.39 8.53
N SER A 37 9.46 -65.52 7.88
CA SER A 37 10.24 -64.41 7.37
C SER A 37 9.52 -63.67 6.23
N LEU A 38 8.80 -64.39 5.37
CA LEU A 38 7.98 -63.79 4.30
C LEU A 38 6.80 -63.00 4.86
N VAL A 39 6.14 -63.49 5.89
CA VAL A 39 5.04 -62.75 6.56
C VAL A 39 5.58 -61.45 7.18
N TRP A 40 6.70 -61.51 7.86
CA TRP A 40 7.35 -60.34 8.46
C TRP A 40 7.75 -59.31 7.40
N PHE A 41 8.43 -59.75 6.36
CA PHE A 41 8.81 -58.87 5.25
C PHE A 41 7.62 -58.27 4.54
N SER A 42 6.51 -59.00 4.36
CA SER A 42 5.29 -58.50 3.74
C SER A 42 4.62 -57.41 4.61
N SER A 43 4.68 -57.55 5.96
CA SER A 43 4.16 -56.58 6.89
C SER A 43 4.95 -55.24 6.82
N ASP A 44 6.28 -55.31 6.88
CA ASP A 44 7.14 -54.15 6.77
C ASP A 44 6.99 -53.44 5.41
N TRP A 45 6.86 -54.22 4.33
CA TRP A 45 6.63 -53.67 3.00
C TRP A 45 5.27 -52.95 2.87
N LEU A 46 4.23 -53.48 3.51
CA LEU A 46 2.91 -52.83 3.54
C LEU A 46 2.95 -51.54 4.35
N GLU A 47 3.59 -51.52 5.52
CA GLU A 47 3.78 -50.30 6.33
C GLU A 47 4.57 -49.23 5.58
N PHE A 48 5.63 -49.63 4.88
CA PHE A 48 6.40 -48.72 4.04
C PHE A 48 5.56 -48.06 2.95
N LYS A 49 4.75 -48.86 2.24
CA LYS A 49 3.82 -48.34 1.21
C LYS A 49 2.80 -47.39 1.79
N LEU A 50 2.18 -47.71 2.92
CA LEU A 50 1.21 -46.86 3.59
C LEU A 50 1.83 -45.55 4.08
N THR A 51 3.05 -45.61 4.60
CA THR A 51 3.79 -44.43 5.08
C THR A 51 4.17 -43.56 3.89
N GLN A 52 4.57 -44.14 2.76
CA GLN A 52 4.89 -43.38 1.55
C GLN A 52 3.66 -42.66 0.98
N GLN A 53 2.51 -43.29 0.96
CA GLN A 53 1.24 -42.67 0.54
C GLN A 53 0.84 -41.50 1.48
N LYS A 54 0.97 -41.69 2.79
CA LYS A 54 0.71 -40.62 3.76
C LYS A 54 1.65 -39.43 3.58
N LYS A 55 2.94 -39.71 3.33
CA LYS A 55 3.91 -38.65 3.06
C LYS A 55 3.56 -37.85 1.81
N GLU A 56 3.18 -38.52 0.74
CA GLU A 56 2.78 -37.88 -0.52
C GLU A 56 1.50 -37.01 -0.34
N GLN A 57 0.53 -37.47 0.45
CA GLN A 57 -0.66 -36.69 0.80
C GLN A 57 -0.30 -35.43 1.60
N VAL A 58 0.57 -35.57 2.61
CA VAL A 58 1.02 -34.43 3.43
C VAL A 58 1.82 -33.43 2.59
N ASP A 59 2.68 -33.90 1.69
CA ASP A 59 3.45 -33.02 0.81
C ASP A 59 2.53 -32.20 -0.12
N ILE A 60 1.48 -32.82 -0.69
CA ILE A 60 0.46 -32.13 -1.50
C ILE A 60 -0.31 -31.09 -0.66
N GLU A 61 -0.66 -31.44 0.58
CA GLU A 61 -1.34 -30.53 1.50
C GLU A 61 -0.47 -29.33 1.87
N ILE A 62 0.81 -29.55 2.16
CA ILE A 62 1.80 -28.50 2.42
C ILE A 62 1.94 -27.58 1.20
N ASP A 63 2.05 -28.14 -0.01
CA ASP A 63 2.18 -27.35 -1.23
C ASP A 63 0.92 -26.50 -1.50
N SER A 64 -0.28 -27.05 -1.26
CA SER A 64 -1.52 -26.29 -1.39
C SER A 64 -1.60 -25.14 -0.41
N HIS A 65 -1.29 -25.36 0.87
CA HIS A 65 -1.27 -24.31 1.89
C HIS A 65 -0.17 -23.28 1.66
N THR A 66 0.99 -23.71 1.15
CA THR A 66 2.07 -22.78 0.79
C THR A 66 1.64 -21.83 -0.34
N ASN A 67 0.93 -22.37 -1.36
CA ASN A 67 0.40 -21.56 -2.45
C ASN A 67 -0.69 -20.61 -1.98
N GLU A 68 -1.61 -21.04 -1.13
CA GLU A 68 -2.64 -20.19 -0.53
C GLU A 68 -2.03 -19.08 0.32
N TYR A 69 -1.05 -19.42 1.17
CA TYR A 69 -0.34 -18.44 1.99
C TYR A 69 0.40 -17.40 1.15
N SER A 70 1.06 -17.83 0.08
CA SER A 70 1.72 -16.95 -0.89
C SER A 70 0.73 -15.99 -1.57
N GLN A 71 -0.47 -16.47 -1.96
CA GLN A 71 -1.54 -15.65 -2.51
C GLN A 71 -2.06 -14.63 -1.49
N VAL A 72 -2.31 -15.06 -0.25
CA VAL A 72 -2.74 -14.16 0.84
C VAL A 72 -1.71 -13.08 1.08
N GLN A 73 -0.43 -13.42 1.16
CA GLN A 73 0.65 -12.45 1.33
C GLN A 73 0.74 -11.46 0.16
N SER A 74 0.59 -11.95 -1.08
CA SER A 74 0.53 -11.09 -2.26
C SER A 74 -0.66 -10.13 -2.22
N ASN A 75 -1.83 -10.63 -1.82
CA ASN A 75 -3.04 -9.83 -1.70
C ASN A 75 -2.92 -8.77 -0.59
N LEU A 76 -2.32 -9.11 0.55
CA LEU A 76 -2.04 -8.15 1.62
C LEU A 76 -1.12 -7.02 1.16
N LYS A 77 -0.06 -7.35 0.38
CA LYS A 77 0.80 -6.32 -0.23
C LYS A 77 0.03 -5.41 -1.19
N LYS A 78 -0.84 -5.98 -2.04
CA LYS A 78 -1.68 -5.20 -2.95
C LYS A 78 -2.65 -4.28 -2.20
N ILE A 79 -3.23 -4.77 -1.10
CA ILE A 79 -4.12 -3.96 -0.26
C ILE A 79 -3.34 -2.80 0.37
N ALA A 80 -2.17 -3.06 0.95
CA ALA A 80 -1.32 -2.02 1.52
C ALA A 80 -0.90 -0.96 0.48
N ASP A 81 -0.49 -1.38 -0.72
CA ASP A 81 -0.15 -0.47 -1.83
C ASP A 81 -1.36 0.36 -2.28
N SER A 82 -2.53 -0.28 -2.37
CA SER A 82 -3.77 0.42 -2.73
C SER A 82 -4.19 1.43 -1.67
N GLN A 83 -4.03 1.12 -0.38
CA GLN A 83 -4.27 2.04 0.72
C GLN A 83 -3.32 3.24 0.66
N HIS A 84 -2.02 3.01 0.44
CA HIS A 84 -1.04 4.09 0.27
C HIS A 84 -1.37 5.01 -0.89
N ARG A 85 -1.80 4.44 -2.03
CA ARG A 85 -2.23 5.25 -3.19
C ARG A 85 -3.49 6.06 -2.89
N LEU A 86 -4.44 5.47 -2.19
CA LEU A 86 -5.68 6.13 -1.80
C LEU A 86 -5.40 7.28 -0.84
N ASP A 87 -4.55 7.08 0.16
CA ASP A 87 -4.14 8.13 1.09
C ASP A 87 -3.42 9.27 0.36
N ALA A 88 -2.51 8.96 -0.56
CA ALA A 88 -1.85 9.95 -1.38
C ALA A 88 -2.84 10.77 -2.24
N LEU A 89 -3.84 10.11 -2.86
CA LEU A 89 -4.88 10.77 -3.63
C LEU A 89 -5.79 11.64 -2.75
N LEU A 90 -6.15 11.18 -1.55
CA LEU A 90 -6.92 11.97 -0.59
C LEU A 90 -6.14 13.20 -0.15
N GLN A 91 -4.83 13.07 0.13
CA GLN A 91 -3.97 14.22 0.43
C GLN A 91 -3.91 15.19 -0.75
N LEU A 92 -3.73 14.72 -1.97
CA LEU A 92 -3.74 15.58 -3.16
C LEU A 92 -5.08 16.30 -3.33
N ASN A 93 -6.19 15.62 -3.12
CA ASN A 93 -7.52 16.23 -3.23
C ASN A 93 -7.76 17.29 -2.14
N THR A 94 -7.40 17.00 -0.90
CA THR A 94 -7.48 17.95 0.22
C THR A 94 -6.58 19.16 0.00
N ASN A 95 -5.46 18.97 -0.72
CA ASN A 95 -4.46 19.98 -0.99
C ASN A 95 -4.78 20.83 -2.22
N ARG A 96 -5.76 20.39 -3.01
CA ARG A 96 -6.14 21.09 -4.22
C ARG A 96 -6.73 22.48 -3.88
N PHE A 97 -6.17 23.51 -4.45
CA PHE A 97 -6.75 24.84 -4.39
C PHE A 97 -8.04 24.89 -5.22
N LEU A 98 -9.17 25.14 -4.56
CA LEU A 98 -10.48 25.16 -5.23
C LEU A 98 -10.67 26.49 -5.95
N GLN A 99 -10.28 26.55 -7.21
CA GLN A 99 -10.41 27.74 -8.05
C GLN A 99 -11.86 28.23 -8.17
N GLY A 100 -12.84 27.31 -8.15
CA GLY A 100 -14.25 27.66 -8.17
C GLY A 100 -14.67 28.51 -6.97
N ASN A 101 -14.18 28.19 -5.77
CA ASN A 101 -14.47 28.98 -4.57
C ASN A 101 -13.83 30.35 -4.63
N LEU A 102 -12.62 30.45 -5.19
CA LEU A 102 -11.94 31.73 -5.43
C LEU A 102 -12.75 32.62 -6.38
N LEU A 103 -13.20 32.07 -7.52
CA LEU A 103 -13.99 32.83 -8.51
C LEU A 103 -15.33 33.28 -7.93
N ASN A 104 -16.00 32.39 -7.17
CA ASN A 104 -17.22 32.75 -6.48
C ASN A 104 -17.00 33.86 -5.45
N ALA A 105 -15.91 33.79 -4.69
CA ALA A 105 -15.55 34.83 -3.74
C ALA A 105 -15.27 36.17 -4.44
N LEU A 106 -14.54 36.18 -5.56
CA LEU A 106 -14.29 37.38 -6.36
C LEU A 106 -15.57 37.95 -6.96
N GLN A 107 -16.52 37.11 -7.38
CA GLN A 107 -17.81 37.57 -7.88
C GLN A 107 -18.60 38.33 -6.79
N GLN A 108 -18.44 37.97 -5.52
CA GLN A 108 -19.09 38.63 -4.39
C GLN A 108 -18.40 39.96 -4.00
N THR A 109 -17.16 40.22 -4.47
CA THR A 109 -16.40 41.46 -4.22
C THR A 109 -16.64 42.52 -5.29
N TYR A 110 -17.87 42.62 -5.81
CA TYR A 110 -18.23 43.59 -6.82
C TYR A 110 -18.12 45.04 -6.28
N VAL A 111 -17.36 45.87 -7.00
CA VAL A 111 -17.30 47.34 -6.77
C VAL A 111 -17.68 48.03 -8.07
N PRO A 112 -18.58 49.03 -8.02
CA PRO A 112 -18.96 49.80 -9.21
C PRO A 112 -17.75 50.42 -9.87
N HIS A 113 -17.76 50.47 -11.22
CA HIS A 113 -16.68 51.03 -12.05
C HIS A 113 -15.34 50.30 -12.04
N VAL A 114 -15.18 49.22 -11.26
CA VAL A 114 -14.01 48.36 -11.31
C VAL A 114 -14.28 47.17 -12.22
N GLN A 115 -13.41 46.99 -13.22
CA GLN A 115 -13.49 45.87 -14.16
C GLN A 115 -12.27 45.00 -14.06
N LEU A 116 -12.44 43.72 -13.84
CA LEU A 116 -11.36 42.72 -13.84
C LEU A 116 -10.87 42.48 -15.27
N LEU A 117 -9.59 42.54 -15.50
CA LEU A 117 -8.95 42.34 -16.80
C LEU A 117 -8.34 40.93 -16.87
N ARG A 118 -7.61 40.56 -15.81
CA ARG A 118 -6.87 39.31 -15.75
C ARG A 118 -6.79 38.81 -14.32
N LEU A 119 -6.90 37.48 -14.18
CA LEU A 119 -6.64 36.76 -12.94
C LEU A 119 -5.51 35.77 -13.19
N ARG A 120 -4.50 35.80 -12.35
CA ARG A 120 -3.40 34.85 -12.39
C ARG A 120 -3.22 34.25 -11.00
N LEU A 121 -3.21 32.92 -10.92
CA LEU A 121 -2.97 32.17 -9.70
C LEU A 121 -1.66 31.40 -9.84
N ASP A 122 -0.67 31.78 -9.06
CA ASP A 122 0.62 31.11 -9.01
C ASP A 122 0.68 30.26 -7.74
N GLN A 123 1.07 28.98 -7.90
CA GLN A 123 1.29 28.04 -6.81
C GLN A 123 2.71 27.50 -6.89
N ALA A 124 3.48 27.71 -5.84
CA ALA A 124 4.82 27.18 -5.71
C ALA A 124 4.89 26.20 -4.52
N PHE A 125 5.62 25.12 -4.72
CA PHE A 125 5.86 24.14 -3.67
C PHE A 125 7.34 24.10 -3.34
N VAL A 126 7.66 24.26 -2.06
CA VAL A 126 9.02 24.14 -1.53
C VAL A 126 9.08 22.87 -0.70
N TYR A 127 9.82 21.88 -1.20
CA TYR A 127 10.05 20.63 -0.52
C TYR A 127 11.34 20.68 0.29
N LYS A 128 11.27 20.27 1.56
CA LYS A 128 12.44 20.05 2.42
C LYS A 128 12.50 18.58 2.79
N GLU A 129 13.61 17.95 2.45
CA GLU A 129 13.84 16.55 2.81
C GLU A 129 13.89 16.38 4.33
N GLY A 130 13.31 15.27 4.79
CA GLY A 130 13.45 14.85 6.18
C GLY A 130 14.85 14.37 6.49
N THR A 131 15.26 14.51 7.71
CA THR A 131 16.52 13.94 8.20
C THR A 131 16.21 12.67 9.00
N PRO A 132 16.89 11.53 8.72
CA PRO A 132 16.71 10.31 9.50
C PRO A 132 17.18 10.48 10.94
N ASP A 133 16.65 9.64 11.82
CA ASP A 133 17.11 9.55 13.19
C ASP A 133 18.61 9.22 13.23
N LYS A 134 19.37 9.96 14.03
CA LYS A 134 20.81 9.73 14.24
C LYS A 134 21.00 9.15 15.62
N THR A 135 21.48 7.91 15.68
CA THR A 135 21.86 7.25 16.94
C THR A 135 23.35 7.46 17.19
N ASN A 136 23.68 8.16 18.26
CA ASN A 136 25.06 8.35 18.73
C ASN A 136 25.25 7.59 20.04
N SER A 137 26.50 7.43 20.48
CA SER A 137 26.88 6.78 21.76
C SER A 137 26.20 7.38 22.99
N TYR A 138 25.63 8.58 22.89
CA TYR A 138 24.98 9.34 23.97
C TYR A 138 23.45 9.37 23.88
N GLY A 139 22.84 8.73 22.84
CA GLY A 139 21.39 8.69 22.66
C GLY A 139 20.96 8.82 21.21
N THR A 140 19.65 8.68 20.99
CA THR A 140 19.04 8.85 19.67
C THR A 140 18.49 10.27 19.56
N VAL A 141 18.98 11.04 18.57
CA VAL A 141 18.43 12.33 18.18
C VAL A 141 17.37 12.07 17.11
N ALA A 142 16.11 12.42 17.42
CA ALA A 142 15.01 12.26 16.50
C ALA A 142 15.24 13.07 15.21
N GLY A 143 15.03 12.44 14.07
CA GLY A 143 15.07 13.07 12.76
C GLY A 143 13.91 14.06 12.59
N ARG A 144 13.95 14.86 11.53
CA ARG A 144 12.86 15.75 11.16
C ARG A 144 12.10 15.11 9.99
N PRO A 145 10.77 15.08 10.02
CA PRO A 145 10.00 14.61 8.90
C PRO A 145 10.23 15.50 7.67
N ALA A 146 10.06 14.93 6.49
CA ALA A 146 10.02 15.71 5.26
C ALA A 146 8.82 16.66 5.30
N THR A 147 9.02 17.92 4.85
CA THR A 147 7.97 18.92 4.84
C THR A 147 7.82 19.52 3.45
N SER A 148 6.57 19.75 3.04
CA SER A 148 6.25 20.46 1.81
C SER A 148 5.47 21.72 2.17
N THR A 149 5.99 22.88 1.80
CA THR A 149 5.34 24.17 2.00
C THR A 149 4.78 24.67 0.67
N GLN A 150 3.49 24.96 0.65
CA GLN A 150 2.78 25.50 -0.50
C GLN A 150 2.62 27.00 -0.33
N HIS A 151 3.13 27.78 -1.29
CA HIS A 151 2.93 29.22 -1.42
C HIS A 151 1.91 29.46 -2.53
N THR A 152 0.87 30.22 -2.25
CA THR A 152 -0.17 30.55 -3.23
C THR A 152 -0.33 32.06 -3.31
N THR A 153 -0.21 32.62 -4.52
CA THR A 153 -0.33 34.05 -4.79
C THR A 153 -1.35 34.26 -5.91
N LEU A 154 -2.33 35.10 -5.66
CA LEU A 154 -3.30 35.54 -6.64
C LEU A 154 -2.95 36.94 -7.10
N THR A 155 -2.73 37.13 -8.39
CA THR A 155 -2.54 38.44 -9.03
C THR A 155 -3.83 38.81 -9.75
N VAL A 156 -4.35 39.98 -9.44
CA VAL A 156 -5.58 40.55 -10.00
C VAL A 156 -5.24 41.81 -10.71
N ASP A 157 -5.34 41.82 -12.04
CA ASP A 157 -5.25 43.02 -12.87
C ASP A 157 -6.64 43.56 -13.11
N ALA A 158 -6.88 44.82 -12.80
CA ALA A 158 -8.15 45.47 -12.93
C ALA A 158 -8.01 46.91 -13.44
N LYS A 159 -9.08 47.47 -13.89
CA LYS A 159 -9.18 48.88 -14.27
C LYS A 159 -10.29 49.57 -13.50
N ASP A 160 -10.01 50.80 -13.06
CA ASP A 160 -10.99 51.73 -12.48
C ASP A 160 -11.42 52.74 -13.55
N THR A 161 -12.70 52.80 -13.85
CA THR A 161 -13.32 53.72 -14.82
C THR A 161 -14.24 54.72 -14.13
N SER A 162 -14.04 54.94 -12.83
CA SER A 162 -14.82 55.93 -12.08
C SER A 162 -14.56 57.33 -12.53
N PRO A 163 -15.43 58.32 -12.18
CA PRO A 163 -15.20 59.73 -12.48
C PRO A 163 -13.88 60.28 -11.91
N SER A 164 -13.43 59.72 -10.81
CA SER A 164 -12.11 59.97 -10.19
C SER A 164 -11.27 58.69 -10.23
N PRO A 165 -10.58 58.40 -11.34
CA PRO A 165 -9.84 57.15 -11.48
C PRO A 165 -8.74 57.00 -10.42
N GLY A 166 -8.73 55.87 -9.72
CA GLY A 166 -7.81 55.53 -8.63
C GLY A 166 -8.46 55.48 -7.25
N ASP A 167 -9.60 56.16 -7.04
CA ASP A 167 -10.27 56.16 -5.74
C ASP A 167 -10.87 54.81 -5.40
N GLN A 168 -11.35 54.05 -6.42
CA GLN A 168 -11.98 52.75 -6.22
C GLN A 168 -10.98 51.62 -5.90
N VAL A 169 -9.69 51.85 -6.07
CA VAL A 169 -8.65 50.85 -5.80
C VAL A 169 -8.65 50.44 -4.33
N ASN A 170 -8.75 51.40 -3.43
CA ASN A 170 -8.77 51.16 -1.97
C ASN A 170 -10.10 50.45 -1.58
N HIS A 171 -11.24 50.92 -2.16
CA HIS A 171 -12.53 50.28 -1.90
C HIS A 171 -12.55 48.83 -2.38
N TYR A 172 -11.93 48.54 -3.52
CA TYR A 172 -11.82 47.17 -4.03
C TYR A 172 -10.92 46.29 -3.16
N LYS A 173 -9.78 46.85 -2.71
CA LYS A 173 -8.89 46.18 -1.77
C LYS A 173 -9.64 45.80 -0.46
N GLU A 174 -10.41 46.78 0.09
CA GLU A 174 -11.20 46.51 1.29
C GLU A 174 -12.33 45.49 1.07
N ALA A 175 -13.00 45.53 -0.09
CA ALA A 175 -14.04 44.56 -0.43
C ALA A 175 -13.48 43.14 -0.47
N ILE A 176 -12.29 42.94 -1.06
CA ILE A 176 -11.60 41.66 -1.04
C ILE A 176 -11.25 41.25 0.40
N ALA A 177 -10.71 42.17 1.19
CA ALA A 177 -10.29 41.89 2.58
C ALA A 177 -11.45 41.52 3.51
N ARG A 178 -12.67 42.05 3.25
CA ARG A 178 -13.86 41.78 4.05
C ARG A 178 -14.55 40.45 3.71
N GLN A 179 -14.31 39.91 2.52
CA GLN A 179 -14.94 38.68 2.05
C GLN A 179 -14.39 37.47 2.81
N ASP A 180 -15.26 36.61 3.35
CA ASP A 180 -14.92 35.51 4.27
C ASP A 180 -13.85 34.55 3.74
N PHE A 181 -13.90 34.22 2.45
CA PHE A 181 -12.91 33.36 1.80
C PHE A 181 -11.49 33.96 1.87
N PHE A 182 -11.39 35.24 1.56
CA PHE A 182 -10.10 35.94 1.60
C PHE A 182 -9.65 36.21 3.05
N LYS A 183 -10.58 36.63 3.90
CA LYS A 183 -10.31 36.88 5.32
C LYS A 183 -9.74 35.66 6.04
N SER A 184 -10.22 34.47 5.71
CA SER A 184 -9.74 33.21 6.30
C SER A 184 -8.51 32.63 5.64
N GLY A 185 -8.26 32.96 4.36
CA GLY A 185 -7.22 32.36 3.54
C GLY A 185 -5.97 33.19 3.33
N LEU A 186 -6.04 34.52 3.48
CA LEU A 186 -4.91 35.42 3.23
C LEU A 186 -3.92 35.44 4.40
N ASP A 187 -2.67 35.77 4.09
CA ASP A 187 -1.64 36.02 5.10
C ASP A 187 -2.04 37.26 5.93
N LEU A 188 -1.95 37.16 7.25
CA LEU A 188 -2.32 38.22 8.19
C LEU A 188 -1.45 39.48 8.05
N THR A 189 -0.21 39.32 7.62
CA THR A 189 0.78 40.43 7.57
C THR A 189 0.85 41.11 6.21
N ASN A 190 0.82 40.31 5.14
CA ASN A 190 1.03 40.76 3.75
C ASN A 190 -0.10 40.27 2.81
N GLY A 191 -1.32 40.14 3.31
CA GLY A 191 -2.40 39.48 2.61
C GLY A 191 -2.78 40.14 1.27
N ILE A 192 -2.92 41.46 1.22
CA ILE A 192 -3.25 42.22 -0.01
C ILE A 192 -2.31 43.39 -0.18
N LYS A 193 -1.61 43.40 -1.30
CA LYS A 193 -0.67 44.46 -1.66
C LYS A 193 -1.02 45.06 -3.02
N LEU A 194 -1.01 46.38 -3.12
CA LEU A 194 -1.04 47.07 -4.41
C LEU A 194 0.36 46.95 -5.03
N SER A 195 0.48 46.21 -6.12
CA SER A 195 1.76 46.01 -6.81
C SER A 195 2.05 47.09 -7.83
N THR A 196 1.03 47.45 -8.62
CA THR A 196 1.17 48.44 -9.69
C THR A 196 -0.07 49.34 -9.75
N LEU A 197 0.14 50.61 -9.99
CA LEU A 197 -0.90 51.58 -10.28
C LEU A 197 -0.42 52.45 -11.45
N SER A 198 -1.16 52.45 -12.56
CA SER A 198 -0.81 53.27 -13.73
C SER A 198 -1.22 54.73 -13.54
N SER A 199 -0.58 55.63 -14.27
CA SER A 199 -1.13 56.97 -14.44
C SER A 199 -2.49 56.93 -15.18
N PRO A 200 -3.36 57.93 -14.99
CA PRO A 200 -4.63 58.02 -15.73
C PRO A 200 -4.39 58.01 -17.23
N GLN A 201 -5.16 57.16 -17.92
CA GLN A 201 -5.12 56.97 -19.36
C GLN A 201 -6.52 57.29 -19.94
N ILE A 202 -6.56 57.75 -21.17
CA ILE A 202 -7.85 57.99 -21.88
C ILE A 202 -8.14 56.76 -22.75
N GLY A 203 -9.27 56.11 -22.53
CA GLY A 203 -9.75 55.01 -23.34
C GLY A 203 -10.26 55.39 -24.71
N VAL A 204 -10.55 54.41 -25.55
CA VAL A 204 -11.14 54.59 -26.87
C VAL A 204 -12.51 55.35 -26.77
N ASP A 205 -13.18 55.15 -25.62
CA ASP A 205 -14.50 55.73 -25.32
C ASP A 205 -14.39 57.21 -24.84
N GLY A 206 -13.17 57.78 -24.82
CA GLY A 206 -12.91 59.14 -24.33
C GLY A 206 -12.99 59.23 -22.80
N LYS A 207 -13.20 58.14 -22.08
CA LYS A 207 -13.22 58.11 -20.60
C LYS A 207 -11.84 57.85 -20.03
N SER A 208 -11.55 58.58 -18.96
CA SER A 208 -10.31 58.33 -18.18
C SER A 208 -10.43 57.05 -17.37
N PHE A 209 -9.35 56.29 -17.30
CA PHE A 209 -9.26 55.07 -16.48
C PHE A 209 -7.85 54.90 -15.92
N VAL A 210 -7.73 54.17 -14.83
CA VAL A 210 -6.48 53.74 -14.21
C VAL A 210 -6.43 52.26 -14.14
N GLN A 211 -5.33 51.66 -14.57
CA GLN A 211 -5.05 50.21 -14.38
C GLN A 211 -4.28 49.99 -13.08
N PHE A 212 -4.64 48.92 -12.38
CA PHE A 212 -3.96 48.55 -11.16
C PHE A 212 -3.83 47.05 -11.03
N THR A 213 -2.81 46.59 -10.34
CA THR A 213 -2.55 45.18 -10.03
C THR A 213 -2.53 45.01 -8.53
N LEU A 214 -3.40 44.11 -8.03
CA LEU A 214 -3.38 43.68 -6.64
C LEU A 214 -2.75 42.31 -6.57
N GLU A 215 -1.84 42.14 -5.61
CA GLU A 215 -1.27 40.83 -5.26
C GLU A 215 -1.85 40.39 -3.91
N CYS A 216 -2.56 39.24 -3.95
CA CYS A 216 -3.17 38.63 -2.78
C CYS A 216 -2.37 37.38 -2.41
N ARG A 217 -1.66 37.40 -1.29
CA ARG A 217 -0.87 36.28 -0.81
C ARG A 217 -1.65 35.49 0.22
N PHE A 218 -1.83 34.22 -0.05
CA PHE A 218 -2.46 33.30 0.88
C PHE A 218 -1.49 32.82 1.93
N ALA A 219 -2.01 32.43 3.10
CA ALA A 219 -1.19 31.84 4.15
C ALA A 219 -0.49 30.57 3.66
N ASP A 220 0.78 30.44 4.00
CA ASP A 220 1.59 29.28 3.63
C ASP A 220 1.04 28.03 4.30
N LYS A 221 0.85 26.96 3.53
CA LYS A 221 0.41 25.66 4.03
C LYS A 221 1.60 24.71 4.08
N THR A 222 2.09 24.44 5.28
CA THR A 222 3.17 23.46 5.51
C THR A 222 2.56 22.12 5.96
N ARG A 223 3.11 21.04 5.43
CA ARG A 223 2.68 19.66 5.66
C ARG A 223 3.85 18.72 5.72
#